data_58f2a43ef77310fd4b6dd5fd183a2084
#
_entry.id   58f2a43ef77310fd4b6dd5fd183a2084
#
_cell.length_a   1.000
_cell.length_b   1.000
_cell.length_c   1.000
_cell.angle_alpha   90.00
_cell.angle_beta   90.00
_cell.angle_gamma   90.00
#
_symmetry.space_group_name_H-M   'P 1'
#
loop_
_entity.id
_entity.type
_entity.pdbx_description
1 polymer ?
#
loop_
_entity_poly.entity_id
_entity_poly.type
_entity_poly.pdbx_seq_one_letter_code
_entity_poly.pdbx_strand_id
1 'polypeptide(L)'
;MSERSGSSSIPTVRVTEPNPVPTRLGVFPSGDGLDVAVVARAASGVDMCIFDEAGAETRFALLGPKTGIWHGHIPGYGAGTRYGFRVHGTWDPDGGQFYNSHKLLLDPYGRGLDGVVDMKPAVYAHCVDEDLYPSEYPLRRSPIDSAPYMPRSVVVEPSFPIAPQPHTPWETTVIYEIHVKGFTKNMPGVPAELRGTYAGLAHPASVSYLKDLGVTAVELLPVHAKCDEPFLNERGLTNYWGYSTLSFFAPEPSYATEASRERGAQAVVDEFRGMVSLLHQAGIEVILDVVYNHTCEGGDAGPSLSWRGLDSDMYYRHTTSRPVQTIDVTGTGNTINVDHPKTIQMVLDSLRYWVREMGVDGFRFDLAATLGRFSTGFSPMHPLLIAMATDEVLAHSKLIAEPWDVGPGGWQTGNFPVPFSEWNDHYRGALRNFWLADVRAQASG
;
A
#
# COMPACT_ATOMS: atom_id res chain seq x y z
N MET A 1 1.95 19.22 -49.38
CA MET A 1 1.25 19.59 -48.13
C MET A 1 1.96 18.90 -47.00
N SER A 2 2.72 19.64 -46.24
CA SER A 2 3.57 19.12 -45.15
C SER A 2 2.73 19.13 -43.87
N GLU A 3 2.36 17.95 -43.36
CA GLU A 3 1.77 17.83 -42.06
C GLU A 3 2.85 18.07 -40.97
N ARG A 4 2.72 19.18 -40.28
CA ARG A 4 3.46 19.47 -39.08
C ARG A 4 2.87 18.65 -37.94
N SER A 5 3.53 17.56 -37.55
CA SER A 5 3.29 16.90 -36.30
C SER A 5 3.79 17.79 -35.16
N GLY A 6 2.89 18.59 -34.60
CA GLY A 6 3.17 19.37 -33.40
C GLY A 6 3.13 18.46 -32.16
N SER A 7 4.25 17.91 -31.71
CA SER A 7 4.35 17.44 -30.35
C SER A 7 4.35 18.68 -29.45
N SER A 8 3.22 18.97 -28.80
CA SER A 8 3.17 19.97 -27.74
C SER A 8 3.98 19.43 -26.56
N SER A 9 5.24 19.85 -26.44
CA SER A 9 6.04 19.56 -25.26
C SER A 9 5.39 20.23 -24.05
N ILE A 10 4.94 19.43 -23.08
CA ILE A 10 4.43 19.93 -21.80
C ILE A 10 5.56 20.76 -21.16
N PRO A 11 5.33 22.01 -20.77
CA PRO A 11 6.38 22.85 -20.18
C PRO A 11 6.84 22.26 -18.84
N THR A 12 8.15 22.13 -18.66
CA THR A 12 8.76 21.71 -17.40
C THR A 12 9.24 22.93 -16.64
N VAL A 13 8.73 23.11 -15.42
CA VAL A 13 9.08 24.22 -14.53
C VAL A 13 10.21 23.76 -13.58
N ARG A 14 11.17 24.65 -13.30
CA ARG A 14 12.20 24.37 -12.30
C ARG A 14 11.68 24.63 -10.90
N VAL A 15 11.95 23.70 -9.99
CA VAL A 15 11.66 23.83 -8.56
C VAL A 15 12.78 24.63 -7.86
N THR A 16 12.47 25.16 -6.68
CA THR A 16 13.48 25.75 -5.79
C THR A 16 14.02 24.70 -4.82
N GLU A 17 15.23 24.94 -4.29
CA GLU A 17 15.77 24.08 -3.25
C GLU A 17 15.04 24.38 -1.92
N PRO A 18 14.44 23.36 -1.27
CA PRO A 18 13.80 23.56 0.02
C PRO A 18 14.86 23.85 1.09
N ASN A 19 14.53 24.70 2.05
CA ASN A 19 15.43 25.04 3.15
C ASN A 19 14.73 24.78 4.51
N PRO A 20 15.12 23.74 5.26
CA PRO A 20 16.16 22.73 4.96
C PRO A 20 15.74 21.72 3.90
N VAL A 21 16.72 20.98 3.32
CA VAL A 21 16.43 19.84 2.43
C VAL A 21 15.54 18.84 3.16
N PRO A 22 14.43 18.37 2.56
CA PRO A 22 13.51 17.47 3.21
C PRO A 22 14.17 16.17 3.67
N THR A 23 14.01 15.82 4.91
CA THR A 23 14.40 14.51 5.47
C THR A 23 13.25 13.51 5.46
N ARG A 24 12.01 14.00 5.34
CA ARG A 24 10.78 13.22 5.23
C ARG A 24 10.49 12.93 3.76
N LEU A 25 10.25 11.65 3.44
CA LEU A 25 9.85 11.23 2.09
C LEU A 25 8.35 11.43 1.87
N GLY A 26 7.95 11.72 0.63
CA GLY A 26 6.60 12.04 0.21
C GLY A 26 6.40 13.50 -0.15
N VAL A 27 5.15 13.92 -0.24
CA VAL A 27 4.74 15.30 -0.60
C VAL A 27 3.93 15.91 0.54
N PHE A 28 4.36 17.07 1.03
CA PHE A 28 3.75 17.71 2.20
C PHE A 28 3.60 19.22 2.01
N PRO A 29 2.52 19.82 2.51
CA PRO A 29 2.41 21.27 2.62
C PRO A 29 3.55 21.86 3.46
N SER A 30 4.16 22.92 2.96
CA SER A 30 5.28 23.60 3.61
C SER A 30 5.35 25.06 3.15
N GLY A 31 5.20 25.98 4.09
CA GLY A 31 5.23 27.42 3.79
C GLY A 31 4.16 27.83 2.78
N ASP A 32 4.62 28.34 1.62
CA ASP A 32 3.76 28.80 0.53
C ASP A 32 3.51 27.75 -0.58
N GLY A 33 3.92 26.49 -0.33
CA GLY A 33 3.82 25.43 -1.34
C GLY A 33 3.91 24.02 -0.80
N LEU A 34 4.51 23.15 -1.60
CA LEU A 34 4.72 21.73 -1.28
C LEU A 34 6.22 21.41 -1.25
N ASP A 35 6.67 20.77 -0.18
CA ASP A 35 7.97 20.09 -0.16
C ASP A 35 7.79 18.65 -0.66
N VAL A 36 8.69 18.26 -1.56
CA VAL A 36 8.67 16.98 -2.26
C VAL A 36 9.97 16.25 -2.03
N ALA A 37 9.91 14.96 -1.69
CA ALA A 37 11.08 14.08 -1.62
C ALA A 37 10.70 12.65 -2.03
N VAL A 38 11.36 12.11 -3.06
CA VAL A 38 11.12 10.75 -3.57
C VAL A 38 12.43 10.04 -3.85
N VAL A 39 12.48 8.74 -3.60
CA VAL A 39 13.67 7.92 -3.86
C VAL A 39 13.60 7.35 -5.27
N ALA A 40 14.69 7.60 -6.07
CA ALA A 40 14.92 6.98 -7.36
C ALA A 40 16.44 7.02 -7.63
N ARG A 41 17.19 6.04 -7.11
CA ARG A 41 18.66 6.08 -6.97
C ARG A 41 19.42 6.18 -8.30
N ALA A 42 18.99 5.39 -9.29
CA ALA A 42 19.64 5.29 -10.59
C ALA A 42 18.93 6.10 -11.69
N ALA A 43 17.92 6.89 -11.33
CA ALA A 43 17.26 7.80 -12.26
C ALA A 43 18.20 8.91 -12.74
N SER A 44 18.06 9.33 -13.98
CA SER A 44 18.72 10.50 -14.55
C SER A 44 17.92 11.79 -14.40
N GLY A 45 16.64 11.70 -14.01
CA GLY A 45 15.73 12.82 -13.75
C GLY A 45 14.42 12.31 -13.16
N VAL A 46 13.78 13.14 -12.35
CA VAL A 46 12.41 12.90 -11.84
C VAL A 46 11.61 14.18 -11.99
N ASP A 47 10.45 14.07 -12.63
CA ASP A 47 9.45 15.13 -12.69
C ASP A 47 8.30 14.81 -11.72
N MET A 48 7.94 15.77 -10.85
CA MET A 48 6.64 15.78 -10.22
C MET A 48 5.63 16.36 -11.21
N CYS A 49 4.57 15.61 -11.46
CA CYS A 49 3.48 15.97 -12.37
C CYS A 49 2.27 16.37 -11.53
N ILE A 50 1.81 17.61 -11.65
CA ILE A 50 0.61 18.12 -10.99
C ILE A 50 -0.50 18.23 -12.02
N PHE A 51 -1.71 17.84 -11.62
CA PHE A 51 -2.89 17.81 -12.48
C PHE A 51 -3.94 18.80 -11.96
N ASP A 52 -4.47 19.62 -12.86
CA ASP A 52 -5.61 20.49 -12.58
C ASP A 52 -6.95 19.71 -12.59
N GLU A 53 -8.06 20.42 -12.38
CA GLU A 53 -9.40 19.83 -12.38
C GLU A 53 -9.81 19.28 -13.76
N ALA A 54 -9.27 19.85 -14.85
CA ALA A 54 -9.50 19.39 -16.21
C ALA A 54 -8.60 18.20 -16.60
N GLY A 55 -7.65 17.81 -15.73
CA GLY A 55 -6.68 16.76 -15.98
C GLY A 55 -5.46 17.18 -16.77
N ALA A 56 -5.24 18.51 -16.96
CA ALA A 56 -4.04 19.00 -17.61
C ALA A 56 -2.82 18.85 -16.71
N GLU A 57 -1.72 18.34 -17.28
CA GLU A 57 -0.47 18.02 -16.57
C GLU A 57 0.51 19.18 -16.65
N THR A 58 1.02 19.60 -15.49
CA THR A 58 2.19 20.50 -15.38
C THR A 58 3.34 19.75 -14.72
N ARG A 59 4.54 19.81 -15.29
CA ARG A 59 5.73 19.09 -14.81
C ARG A 59 6.71 19.99 -14.10
N PHE A 60 7.21 19.51 -12.97
CA PHE A 60 8.22 20.18 -12.14
C PHE A 60 9.44 19.28 -12.03
N ALA A 61 10.54 19.63 -12.69
CA ALA A 61 11.78 18.87 -12.63
C ALA A 61 12.40 19.00 -11.23
N LEU A 62 12.48 17.90 -10.49
CA LEU A 62 13.06 17.84 -9.15
C LEU A 62 14.58 17.96 -9.20
N LEU A 63 15.16 18.41 -8.09
CA LEU A 63 16.59 18.53 -7.88
C LEU A 63 17.15 17.21 -7.32
N GLY A 64 18.34 16.83 -7.74
CA GLY A 64 18.96 15.62 -7.18
C GLY A 64 19.75 14.79 -8.21
N PRO A 65 20.07 13.53 -7.88
CA PRO A 65 19.81 12.92 -6.57
C PRO A 65 20.82 13.34 -5.49
N LYS A 66 20.35 13.56 -4.26
CA LYS A 66 21.19 13.60 -3.06
C LYS A 66 20.99 12.31 -2.28
N THR A 67 22.00 11.47 -2.20
CA THR A 67 21.90 10.10 -1.61
C THR A 67 20.73 9.27 -2.14
N GLY A 68 20.44 9.38 -3.46
CA GLY A 68 19.35 8.68 -4.13
C GLY A 68 17.96 9.34 -3.98
N ILE A 69 17.87 10.52 -3.33
CA ILE A 69 16.62 11.27 -3.13
C ILE A 69 16.56 12.44 -4.11
N TRP A 70 15.45 12.54 -4.82
CA TRP A 70 15.05 13.69 -5.63
C TRP A 70 14.10 14.56 -4.80
N HIS A 71 14.29 15.88 -4.82
CA HIS A 71 13.57 16.79 -3.94
C HIS A 71 13.30 18.15 -4.61
N GLY A 72 12.40 18.92 -4.02
CA GLY A 72 12.13 20.28 -4.46
C GLY A 72 11.04 20.93 -3.60
N HIS A 73 10.97 22.27 -3.69
CA HIS A 73 9.85 23.04 -3.19
C HIS A 73 9.08 23.62 -4.37
N ILE A 74 7.75 23.44 -4.36
CA ILE A 74 6.84 23.87 -5.43
C ILE A 74 5.84 24.87 -4.85
N PRO A 75 6.02 26.17 -5.10
CA PRO A 75 5.15 27.21 -4.52
C PRO A 75 3.75 27.21 -5.17
N GLY A 76 2.75 27.69 -4.42
CA GLY A 76 1.39 27.90 -4.91
C GLY A 76 0.48 26.68 -4.90
N TYR A 77 0.92 25.56 -4.35
CA TYR A 77 0.13 24.34 -4.19
C TYR A 77 0.01 23.95 -2.71
N GLY A 78 -1.00 23.12 -2.37
CA GLY A 78 -1.29 22.74 -0.99
C GLY A 78 -2.13 21.46 -0.92
N ALA A 79 -2.88 21.30 0.18
CA ALA A 79 -3.83 20.19 0.33
C ALA A 79 -4.82 20.15 -0.84
N GLY A 80 -5.20 18.94 -1.27
CA GLY A 80 -6.04 18.69 -2.44
C GLY A 80 -5.28 18.60 -3.77
N THR A 81 -3.98 18.96 -3.82
CA THR A 81 -3.17 18.82 -5.04
C THR A 81 -3.10 17.37 -5.49
N ARG A 82 -3.48 17.13 -6.75
CA ARG A 82 -3.39 15.84 -7.45
C ARG A 82 -2.06 15.73 -8.16
N TYR A 83 -1.31 14.66 -7.92
CA TYR A 83 0.03 14.51 -8.47
C TYR A 83 0.43 13.06 -8.73
N GLY A 84 1.57 12.91 -9.38
CA GLY A 84 2.32 11.67 -9.57
C GLY A 84 3.73 11.99 -10.04
N PHE A 85 4.52 10.95 -10.33
CA PHE A 85 5.90 11.12 -10.79
C PHE A 85 6.11 10.53 -12.17
N ARG A 86 7.01 11.15 -12.94
CA ARG A 86 7.61 10.54 -14.12
C ARG A 86 9.10 10.44 -13.95
N VAL A 87 9.66 9.28 -14.23
CA VAL A 87 11.08 9.02 -13.98
C VAL A 87 11.81 8.77 -15.28
N HIS A 88 12.93 9.49 -15.44
CA HIS A 88 13.85 9.38 -16.56
C HIS A 88 15.03 8.50 -16.16
N GLY A 89 15.51 7.69 -17.07
CA GLY A 89 16.65 6.80 -16.82
C GLY A 89 16.84 5.77 -17.90
N THR A 90 17.77 4.86 -17.65
CA THR A 90 18.08 3.77 -18.57
C THR A 90 16.96 2.76 -18.62
N TRP A 91 16.62 2.30 -19.83
CA TRP A 91 15.80 1.13 -20.05
C TRP A 91 16.70 -0.09 -20.22
N ASP A 92 16.87 -0.85 -19.18
CA ASP A 92 17.66 -2.07 -19.14
C ASP A 92 17.00 -3.10 -18.19
N PRO A 93 15.89 -3.74 -18.62
CA PRO A 93 15.19 -4.73 -17.79
C PRO A 93 16.09 -5.89 -17.37
N ASP A 94 17.02 -6.34 -18.25
CA ASP A 94 17.95 -7.43 -17.92
C ASP A 94 18.93 -7.03 -16.81
N GLY A 95 19.22 -5.72 -16.68
CA GLY A 95 19.95 -5.13 -15.55
C GLY A 95 19.06 -4.66 -14.39
N GLY A 96 17.74 -4.95 -14.41
CA GLY A 96 16.80 -4.55 -13.37
C GLY A 96 16.33 -3.09 -13.45
N GLN A 97 16.57 -2.38 -14.54
CA GLN A 97 16.20 -0.96 -14.72
C GLN A 97 15.00 -0.80 -15.65
N PHE A 98 13.88 -0.31 -15.10
CA PHE A 98 12.59 -0.18 -15.79
C PHE A 98 12.14 1.27 -16.00
N TYR A 99 13.08 2.23 -16.13
CA TYR A 99 12.74 3.65 -16.24
C TYR A 99 12.03 3.97 -17.56
N ASN A 100 10.82 4.52 -17.44
CA ASN A 100 10.02 4.93 -18.59
C ASN A 100 9.20 6.19 -18.27
N SER A 101 9.63 7.34 -18.76
CA SER A 101 8.96 8.63 -18.51
C SER A 101 7.56 8.77 -19.12
N HIS A 102 7.13 7.83 -19.96
CA HIS A 102 5.74 7.74 -20.41
C HIS A 102 4.81 7.18 -19.32
N LYS A 103 5.37 6.67 -18.20
CA LYS A 103 4.55 6.14 -17.11
C LYS A 103 4.40 7.18 -16.02
N LEU A 104 3.13 7.51 -15.71
CA LEU A 104 2.80 8.23 -14.49
C LEU A 104 2.81 7.22 -13.34
N LEU A 105 3.61 7.50 -12.31
CA LEU A 105 3.78 6.65 -11.16
C LEU A 105 3.16 7.30 -9.93
N LEU A 106 2.51 6.50 -9.09
CA LEU A 106 2.04 6.94 -7.78
C LEU A 106 3.23 7.18 -6.85
N ASP A 107 3.05 8.10 -5.92
CA ASP A 107 3.99 8.29 -4.82
C ASP A 107 3.89 7.09 -3.84
N PRO A 108 5.00 6.37 -3.55
CA PRO A 108 5.00 5.32 -2.52
C PRO A 108 4.56 5.80 -1.14
N TYR A 109 4.63 7.11 -0.88
CA TYR A 109 4.20 7.79 0.35
C TYR A 109 2.86 8.54 0.19
N GLY A 110 2.17 8.35 -0.92
CA GLY A 110 0.88 9.00 -1.21
C GLY A 110 -0.20 8.59 -0.20
N ARG A 111 -0.82 9.58 0.47
CA ARG A 111 -1.76 9.36 1.58
C ARG A 111 -3.22 9.42 1.17
N GLY A 112 -3.50 9.90 -0.02
CA GLY A 112 -4.82 9.93 -0.63
C GLY A 112 -4.73 9.58 -2.11
N LEU A 113 -5.79 9.02 -2.64
CA LEU A 113 -5.90 8.66 -4.06
C LEU A 113 -7.17 9.25 -4.68
N ASP A 114 -7.04 9.71 -5.91
CA ASP A 114 -8.15 10.13 -6.77
C ASP A 114 -8.15 9.30 -8.06
N GLY A 115 -9.23 8.55 -8.29
CA GLY A 115 -9.36 7.60 -9.39
C GLY A 115 -8.97 6.16 -9.04
N VAL A 116 -8.96 5.32 -10.06
CA VAL A 116 -8.62 3.89 -10.00
C VAL A 116 -7.65 3.56 -11.13
N VAL A 117 -6.91 2.46 -11.01
CA VAL A 117 -6.10 1.95 -12.11
C VAL A 117 -7.03 1.33 -13.15
N ASP A 118 -6.98 1.82 -14.38
CA ASP A 118 -7.56 1.11 -15.54
C ASP A 118 -6.47 0.21 -16.14
N MET A 119 -6.57 -1.09 -15.87
CA MET A 119 -5.56 -2.08 -16.25
C MET A 119 -5.55 -2.31 -17.76
N LYS A 120 -4.83 -1.45 -18.49
CA LYS A 120 -4.65 -1.42 -19.94
C LYS A 120 -3.17 -1.55 -20.32
N PRO A 121 -2.83 -1.87 -21.57
CA PRO A 121 -1.42 -1.90 -22.03
C PRO A 121 -0.62 -0.64 -21.69
N ALA A 122 -1.29 0.50 -21.53
CA ALA A 122 -0.67 1.77 -21.19
C ALA A 122 0.04 1.79 -19.83
N VAL A 123 -0.43 1.02 -18.82
CA VAL A 123 0.17 1.01 -17.47
C VAL A 123 1.40 0.11 -17.37
N TYR A 124 1.76 -0.62 -18.43
CA TYR A 124 2.97 -1.43 -18.50
C TYR A 124 4.13 -0.60 -19.06
N ALA A 125 5.29 -0.65 -18.40
CA ALA A 125 6.48 0.07 -18.86
C ALA A 125 7.07 -0.54 -20.14
N HIS A 126 6.83 -1.82 -20.40
CA HIS A 126 7.18 -2.53 -21.63
C HIS A 126 5.96 -2.71 -22.53
N CYS A 127 6.20 -3.09 -23.78
CA CYS A 127 5.14 -3.41 -24.73
C CYS A 127 4.49 -4.74 -24.37
N VAL A 128 3.17 -4.75 -24.30
CA VAL A 128 2.33 -5.95 -24.10
C VAL A 128 1.34 -6.09 -25.25
N ASP A 129 0.81 -7.30 -25.42
CA ASP A 129 -0.29 -7.62 -26.32
C ASP A 129 -1.67 -7.27 -25.71
N GLU A 130 -2.76 -7.69 -26.36
CA GLU A 130 -4.12 -7.44 -25.90
C GLU A 130 -4.47 -8.19 -24.60
N ASP A 131 -3.79 -9.32 -24.33
CA ASP A 131 -3.95 -10.13 -23.14
C ASP A 131 -2.99 -9.71 -22.01
N LEU A 132 -2.30 -8.57 -22.17
CA LEU A 132 -1.35 -7.97 -21.23
C LEU A 132 -0.07 -8.79 -21.00
N TYR A 133 0.27 -9.70 -21.90
CA TYR A 133 1.57 -10.41 -21.90
C TYR A 133 2.63 -9.63 -22.67
N PRO A 134 3.92 -9.76 -22.30
CA PRO A 134 5.01 -9.16 -23.06
C PRO A 134 4.95 -9.56 -24.54
N SER A 135 4.92 -8.57 -25.42
CA SER A 135 4.85 -8.82 -26.87
C SER A 135 6.16 -9.33 -27.46
N GLU A 136 7.28 -9.13 -26.77
CA GLU A 136 8.62 -9.56 -27.21
C GLU A 136 9.61 -9.63 -26.05
N TYR A 137 10.69 -10.42 -26.24
CA TYR A 137 11.88 -10.47 -25.38
C TYR A 137 13.15 -10.23 -26.20
N PRO A 138 14.13 -9.43 -25.70
CA PRO A 138 14.09 -8.64 -24.47
C PRO A 138 12.94 -7.63 -24.46
N LEU A 139 12.49 -7.24 -23.26
CA LEU A 139 11.35 -6.35 -23.09
C LEU A 139 11.59 -4.99 -23.77
N ARG A 140 10.74 -4.61 -24.74
CA ARG A 140 10.80 -3.31 -25.41
C ARG A 140 10.02 -2.25 -24.62
N ARG A 141 10.63 -1.08 -24.44
CA ARG A 141 9.99 0.05 -23.75
C ARG A 141 8.71 0.51 -24.45
N SER A 142 7.61 0.63 -23.73
CA SER A 142 6.33 1.10 -24.24
C SER A 142 6.33 2.63 -24.43
N PRO A 143 5.90 3.15 -25.59
CA PRO A 143 5.78 4.59 -25.83
C PRO A 143 4.45 5.18 -25.39
N ILE A 144 3.53 4.37 -24.85
CA ILE A 144 2.17 4.80 -24.53
C ILE A 144 2.17 5.55 -23.21
N ASP A 145 1.51 6.71 -23.15
CA ASP A 145 1.32 7.45 -21.90
C ASP A 145 0.29 6.75 -20.99
N SER A 146 0.69 6.51 -19.74
CA SER A 146 -0.19 5.87 -18.76
C SER A 146 -1.10 6.85 -18.00
N ALA A 147 -0.85 8.15 -18.06
CA ALA A 147 -1.58 9.12 -17.25
C ALA A 147 -3.11 9.03 -17.36
N PRO A 148 -3.73 8.79 -18.53
CA PRO A 148 -5.20 8.64 -18.62
C PRO A 148 -5.77 7.42 -17.88
N TYR A 149 -4.92 6.44 -17.55
CA TYR A 149 -5.29 5.13 -16.99
C TYR A 149 -4.85 4.95 -15.51
N MET A 150 -4.26 5.98 -14.94
CA MET A 150 -3.72 5.97 -13.58
C MET A 150 -4.50 6.87 -12.64
N PRO A 151 -4.73 6.44 -11.40
CA PRO A 151 -5.16 7.37 -10.35
C PRO A 151 -4.08 8.41 -10.07
N ARG A 152 -4.42 9.42 -9.29
CA ARG A 152 -3.49 10.45 -8.82
C ARG A 152 -3.29 10.30 -7.33
N SER A 153 -2.06 10.44 -6.85
CA SER A 153 -1.80 10.73 -5.45
C SER A 153 -2.37 12.11 -5.12
N VAL A 154 -2.92 12.25 -3.91
CA VAL A 154 -3.51 13.52 -3.46
C VAL A 154 -2.86 13.94 -2.14
N VAL A 155 -2.49 15.20 -2.05
CA VAL A 155 -1.99 15.78 -0.81
C VAL A 155 -3.14 15.95 0.16
N VAL A 156 -3.08 15.25 1.30
CA VAL A 156 -4.10 15.30 2.36
C VAL A 156 -3.49 15.69 3.70
N GLU A 157 -4.29 16.30 4.56
CA GLU A 157 -3.89 16.72 5.91
C GLU A 157 -4.89 16.22 6.94
N PRO A 158 -4.46 15.94 8.20
CA PRO A 158 -5.39 15.60 9.27
C PRO A 158 -6.37 16.75 9.56
N SER A 159 -7.69 16.48 9.48
CA SER A 159 -8.72 17.51 9.60
C SER A 159 -9.32 17.64 11.02
N PHE A 160 -9.14 16.61 11.88
CA PHE A 160 -9.62 16.61 13.26
C PHE A 160 -8.80 15.63 14.13
N PRO A 161 -8.79 15.80 15.48
CA PRO A 161 -8.16 14.83 16.36
C PRO A 161 -8.99 13.54 16.47
N ILE A 162 -8.30 12.38 16.59
CA ILE A 162 -8.92 11.09 16.86
C ILE A 162 -9.09 10.92 18.39
N ALA A 163 -10.11 10.17 18.82
CA ALA A 163 -10.29 9.80 20.21
C ALA A 163 -9.07 8.99 20.73
N PRO A 164 -8.71 9.09 22.02
CA PRO A 164 -7.61 8.34 22.58
C PRO A 164 -7.75 6.83 22.36
N GLN A 165 -6.63 6.16 22.15
CA GLN A 165 -6.56 4.71 22.00
C GLN A 165 -6.99 4.00 23.29
N PRO A 166 -7.76 2.91 23.23
CA PRO A 166 -8.25 2.18 24.41
C PRO A 166 -7.14 1.51 25.23
N HIS A 167 -6.06 1.06 24.60
CA HIS A 167 -4.95 0.33 25.21
C HIS A 167 -5.37 -0.91 26.02
N THR A 168 -6.23 -1.75 25.43
CA THR A 168 -6.71 -2.98 26.05
C THR A 168 -5.54 -3.94 26.33
N PRO A 169 -5.35 -4.43 27.59
CA PRO A 169 -4.30 -5.40 27.89
C PRO A 169 -4.48 -6.70 27.08
N TRP A 170 -3.37 -7.35 26.71
CA TRP A 170 -3.41 -8.61 25.95
C TRP A 170 -4.25 -9.70 26.63
N GLU A 171 -4.21 -9.79 27.95
CA GLU A 171 -4.92 -10.79 28.74
C GLU A 171 -6.45 -10.69 28.63
N THR A 172 -6.94 -9.52 28.25
CA THR A 172 -8.39 -9.24 28.08
C THR A 172 -8.76 -8.93 26.63
N THR A 173 -7.80 -9.04 25.71
CA THR A 173 -8.02 -8.73 24.30
C THR A 173 -8.81 -9.86 23.64
N VAL A 174 -9.93 -9.51 23.00
CA VAL A 174 -10.74 -10.37 22.13
C VAL A 174 -10.77 -9.73 20.75
N ILE A 175 -10.07 -10.37 19.79
CA ILE A 175 -9.94 -9.87 18.42
C ILE A 175 -11.02 -10.53 17.54
N TYR A 176 -11.72 -9.73 16.76
CA TYR A 176 -12.65 -10.20 15.73
C TYR A 176 -12.20 -9.70 14.36
N GLU A 177 -11.77 -10.64 13.52
CA GLU A 177 -11.39 -10.36 12.14
C GLU A 177 -12.63 -10.12 11.28
N ILE A 178 -12.66 -8.99 10.59
CA ILE A 178 -13.79 -8.57 9.75
C ILE A 178 -13.33 -7.89 8.47
N HIS A 179 -14.16 -7.99 7.44
CA HIS A 179 -14.00 -7.24 6.20
C HIS A 179 -14.92 -6.02 6.22
N VAL A 180 -14.38 -4.80 6.02
CA VAL A 180 -15.16 -3.54 6.08
C VAL A 180 -16.44 -3.64 5.24
N LYS A 181 -16.31 -4.04 3.97
CA LYS A 181 -17.45 -4.16 3.05
C LYS A 181 -18.39 -5.32 3.43
N GLY A 182 -17.83 -6.47 3.83
CA GLY A 182 -18.62 -7.68 4.12
C GLY A 182 -19.42 -7.57 5.40
N PHE A 183 -18.81 -7.03 6.47
CA PHE A 183 -19.39 -7.04 7.81
C PHE A 183 -20.76 -6.37 7.90
N THR A 184 -20.91 -5.19 7.32
CA THR A 184 -22.18 -4.44 7.40
C THR A 184 -23.09 -4.61 6.18
N LYS A 185 -22.69 -5.37 5.15
CA LYS A 185 -23.43 -5.50 3.88
C LYS A 185 -24.90 -5.86 4.07
N ASN A 186 -25.19 -6.76 5.00
CA ASN A 186 -26.54 -7.24 5.31
C ASN A 186 -26.93 -6.96 6.76
N MET A 187 -26.22 -6.06 7.47
CA MET A 187 -26.47 -5.85 8.90
C MET A 187 -27.77 -5.09 9.15
N PRO A 188 -28.70 -5.66 9.93
CA PRO A 188 -29.91 -4.97 10.34
C PRO A 188 -29.57 -3.71 11.14
N GLY A 189 -30.37 -2.64 10.96
CA GLY A 189 -30.19 -1.38 11.69
C GLY A 189 -29.12 -0.44 11.12
N VAL A 190 -28.25 -0.89 10.20
CA VAL A 190 -27.35 -0.01 9.44
C VAL A 190 -28.09 0.52 8.21
N PRO A 191 -28.18 1.84 7.99
CA PRO A 191 -28.75 2.45 6.80
C PRO A 191 -28.10 1.92 5.51
N ALA A 192 -28.89 1.75 4.46
CA ALA A 192 -28.44 1.10 3.22
C ALA A 192 -27.23 1.82 2.58
N GLU A 193 -27.21 3.13 2.63
CA GLU A 193 -26.16 4.00 2.11
C GLU A 193 -24.84 3.92 2.88
N LEU A 194 -24.87 3.44 4.13
CA LEU A 194 -23.67 3.24 4.97
C LEU A 194 -23.16 1.79 4.92
N ARG A 195 -23.96 0.84 4.40
CA ARG A 195 -23.57 -0.58 4.40
C ARG A 195 -22.33 -0.83 3.55
N GLY A 196 -21.39 -1.58 4.10
CA GLY A 196 -20.15 -1.92 3.43
C GLY A 196 -19.13 -0.79 3.39
N THR A 197 -19.25 0.20 4.28
CA THR A 197 -18.34 1.35 4.36
C THR A 197 -17.71 1.50 5.74
N TYR A 198 -16.68 2.36 5.85
CA TYR A 198 -16.08 2.75 7.12
C TYR A 198 -17.13 3.33 8.08
N ALA A 199 -18.00 4.22 7.59
CA ALA A 199 -19.08 4.79 8.38
C ALA A 199 -20.09 3.72 8.85
N GLY A 200 -20.36 2.72 8.01
CA GLY A 200 -21.22 1.59 8.37
C GLY A 200 -20.63 0.74 9.48
N LEU A 201 -19.31 0.51 9.47
CA LEU A 201 -18.62 -0.22 10.52
C LEU A 201 -18.69 0.50 11.87
N ALA A 202 -18.58 1.81 11.88
CA ALA A 202 -18.69 2.65 13.09
C ALA A 202 -20.13 3.02 13.46
N HIS A 203 -21.13 2.54 12.72
CA HIS A 203 -22.54 2.83 13.03
C HIS A 203 -22.93 2.22 14.40
N PRO A 204 -23.80 2.87 15.21
CA PRO A 204 -24.19 2.36 16.54
C PRO A 204 -24.68 0.91 16.56
N ALA A 205 -25.41 0.45 15.54
CA ALA A 205 -25.84 -0.95 15.43
C ALA A 205 -24.64 -1.92 15.28
N SER A 206 -23.62 -1.55 14.53
CA SER A 206 -22.39 -2.34 14.36
C SER A 206 -21.59 -2.38 15.65
N VAL A 207 -21.42 -1.23 16.30
CA VAL A 207 -20.70 -1.09 17.58
C VAL A 207 -21.41 -1.89 18.68
N SER A 208 -22.76 -1.80 18.79
CA SER A 208 -23.51 -2.57 19.78
C SER A 208 -23.32 -4.07 19.58
N TYR A 209 -23.40 -4.56 18.34
CA TYR A 209 -23.17 -5.97 18.03
C TYR A 209 -21.79 -6.46 18.47
N LEU A 210 -20.74 -5.69 18.19
CA LEU A 210 -19.37 -6.05 18.59
C LEU A 210 -19.21 -6.07 20.11
N LYS A 211 -19.79 -5.09 20.82
CA LYS A 211 -19.78 -5.04 22.29
C LYS A 211 -20.55 -6.19 22.92
N ASP A 212 -21.71 -6.53 22.38
CA ASP A 212 -22.55 -7.64 22.87
C ASP A 212 -21.83 -9.00 22.71
N LEU A 213 -20.95 -9.14 21.71
CA LEU A 213 -20.06 -10.29 21.56
C LEU A 213 -18.85 -10.28 22.50
N GLY A 214 -18.59 -9.16 23.20
CA GLY A 214 -17.42 -9.01 24.07
C GLY A 214 -16.12 -8.72 23.28
N VAL A 215 -16.23 -8.24 22.03
CA VAL A 215 -15.07 -7.87 21.20
C VAL A 215 -14.43 -6.59 21.75
N THR A 216 -13.11 -6.62 21.91
CA THR A 216 -12.30 -5.47 22.37
C THR A 216 -11.41 -4.90 21.26
N ALA A 217 -11.19 -5.62 20.18
CA ALA A 217 -10.45 -5.17 19.02
C ALA A 217 -11.05 -5.76 17.73
N VAL A 218 -11.18 -4.94 16.70
CA VAL A 218 -11.48 -5.41 15.34
C VAL A 218 -10.19 -5.48 14.55
N GLU A 219 -9.95 -6.62 13.88
CA GLU A 219 -8.90 -6.78 12.90
C GLU A 219 -9.52 -6.62 11.51
N LEU A 220 -9.16 -5.57 10.80
CA LEU A 220 -9.71 -5.27 9.49
C LEU A 220 -8.88 -5.97 8.42
N LEU A 221 -9.50 -6.83 7.58
CA LEU A 221 -8.88 -7.26 6.33
C LEU A 221 -8.36 -6.03 5.58
N PRO A 222 -7.38 -6.20 4.66
CA PRO A 222 -6.60 -5.05 4.16
C PRO A 222 -7.44 -3.85 3.75
N VAL A 223 -7.13 -2.72 4.35
CA VAL A 223 -7.75 -1.40 4.09
C VAL A 223 -6.79 -0.45 3.36
N HIS A 224 -5.58 -0.87 3.08
CA HIS A 224 -4.71 -0.15 2.17
C HIS A 224 -5.35 -0.10 0.79
N ALA A 225 -5.18 1.01 0.07
CA ALA A 225 -5.66 1.12 -1.30
C ALA A 225 -5.08 -0.01 -2.16
N LYS A 226 -5.93 -0.64 -2.94
CA LYS A 226 -5.65 -1.87 -3.68
C LYS A 226 -5.90 -1.72 -5.17
N CYS A 227 -5.38 -2.66 -5.94
CA CYS A 227 -5.63 -2.77 -7.37
C CYS A 227 -6.25 -4.14 -7.68
N ASP A 228 -7.15 -4.17 -8.65
CA ASP A 228 -7.70 -5.43 -9.16
C ASP A 228 -6.69 -6.08 -10.12
N GLU A 229 -6.48 -7.38 -9.96
CA GLU A 229 -5.62 -8.14 -10.88
C GLU A 229 -6.29 -8.30 -12.25
N PRO A 230 -5.51 -8.34 -13.36
CA PRO A 230 -6.05 -8.45 -14.72
C PRO A 230 -7.04 -9.60 -14.90
N PHE A 231 -6.73 -10.79 -14.36
CA PHE A 231 -7.60 -11.97 -14.49
C PHE A 231 -8.95 -11.85 -13.77
N LEU A 232 -9.07 -10.96 -12.77
CA LEU A 232 -10.36 -10.66 -12.12
C LEU A 232 -11.18 -9.73 -13.01
N ASN A 233 -10.54 -8.70 -13.58
CA ASN A 233 -11.19 -7.74 -14.49
C ASN A 233 -11.77 -8.45 -15.73
N GLU A 234 -11.06 -9.40 -16.33
CA GLU A 234 -11.56 -10.22 -17.44
C GLU A 234 -12.85 -10.98 -17.09
N ARG A 235 -13.05 -11.32 -15.83
CA ARG A 235 -14.23 -12.03 -15.32
C ARG A 235 -15.30 -11.10 -14.75
N GLY A 236 -15.12 -9.78 -14.84
CA GLY A 236 -16.01 -8.78 -14.23
C GLY A 236 -16.02 -8.85 -12.70
N LEU A 237 -14.95 -9.35 -12.09
CA LEU A 237 -14.76 -9.46 -10.64
C LEU A 237 -13.79 -8.37 -10.16
N THR A 238 -13.81 -8.12 -8.84
CA THR A 238 -12.88 -7.23 -8.16
C THR A 238 -12.10 -7.97 -7.09
N ASN A 239 -10.92 -7.47 -6.73
CA ASN A 239 -10.19 -7.98 -5.58
C ASN A 239 -10.97 -7.65 -4.30
N TYR A 240 -11.68 -8.66 -3.76
CA TYR A 240 -12.55 -8.48 -2.60
C TYR A 240 -11.75 -8.42 -1.30
N TRP A 241 -10.74 -9.29 -1.14
CA TRP A 241 -10.01 -9.42 0.13
C TRP A 241 -9.04 -8.26 0.42
N GLY A 242 -8.48 -7.64 -0.63
CA GLY A 242 -7.59 -6.49 -0.46
C GLY A 242 -6.10 -6.82 -0.48
N TYR A 243 -5.69 -8.08 -0.66
CA TYR A 243 -4.28 -8.50 -0.68
C TYR A 243 -3.55 -8.20 -2.00
N SER A 244 -3.82 -7.05 -2.61
CA SER A 244 -3.18 -6.56 -3.85
C SER A 244 -2.89 -5.07 -3.70
N THR A 245 -1.95 -4.72 -2.83
CA THR A 245 -1.73 -3.36 -2.35
C THR A 245 -1.17 -2.43 -3.42
N LEU A 246 -1.84 -1.31 -3.63
CA LEU A 246 -1.46 -0.21 -4.53
C LEU A 246 -0.77 0.94 -3.78
N SER A 247 -1.09 1.17 -2.51
CA SER A 247 -0.45 2.20 -1.69
C SER A 247 -0.42 1.78 -0.23
N PHE A 248 0.74 1.93 0.43
CA PHE A 248 0.90 1.61 1.85
C PHE A 248 0.40 2.70 2.80
N PHE A 249 0.06 3.89 2.28
CA PHE A 249 -0.32 5.05 3.11
C PHE A 249 -1.76 5.51 2.91
N ALA A 250 -2.41 5.16 1.79
CA ALA A 250 -3.77 5.59 1.50
C ALA A 250 -4.80 4.54 1.92
N PRO A 251 -5.91 4.92 2.59
CA PRO A 251 -7.04 4.03 2.80
C PRO A 251 -7.75 3.72 1.48
N GLU A 252 -8.33 2.53 1.37
CA GLU A 252 -9.07 2.06 0.20
C GLU A 252 -10.34 2.92 -0.04
N PRO A 253 -10.41 3.66 -1.16
CA PRO A 253 -11.55 4.57 -1.40
C PRO A 253 -12.88 3.85 -1.57
N SER A 254 -12.90 2.61 -2.08
CA SER A 254 -14.16 1.88 -2.31
C SER A 254 -14.85 1.43 -1.03
N TYR A 255 -14.18 1.54 0.13
CA TYR A 255 -14.77 1.30 1.45
C TYR A 255 -15.31 2.57 2.10
N ALA A 256 -15.15 3.74 1.49
CA ALA A 256 -15.81 4.95 1.93
C ALA A 256 -17.22 5.07 1.35
N THR A 257 -18.07 5.88 1.99
CA THR A 257 -19.40 6.22 1.47
C THR A 257 -19.30 6.92 0.11
N GLU A 258 -20.35 6.82 -0.70
CA GLU A 258 -20.43 7.52 -1.98
C GLU A 258 -20.21 9.03 -1.81
N ALA A 259 -20.86 9.62 -0.81
CA ALA A 259 -20.71 11.04 -0.49
C ALA A 259 -19.27 11.43 -0.14
N SER A 260 -18.50 10.58 0.54
CA SER A 260 -17.09 10.86 0.83
C SER A 260 -16.23 10.72 -0.42
N ARG A 261 -16.49 9.72 -1.27
CA ARG A 261 -15.77 9.55 -2.53
C ARG A 261 -15.98 10.72 -3.48
N GLU A 262 -17.22 11.25 -3.59
CA GLU A 262 -17.54 12.42 -4.39
C GLU A 262 -16.86 13.69 -3.89
N ARG A 263 -16.63 13.82 -2.58
CA ARG A 263 -15.89 14.93 -1.99
C ARG A 263 -14.37 14.79 -2.12
N GLY A 264 -13.88 13.64 -2.57
CA GLY A 264 -12.48 13.39 -2.88
C GLY A 264 -11.67 12.76 -1.74
N ALA A 265 -10.36 12.59 -1.99
CA ALA A 265 -9.45 11.81 -1.16
C ALA A 265 -9.39 12.26 0.31
N GLN A 266 -9.47 13.57 0.59
CA GLN A 266 -9.49 14.07 1.96
C GLN A 266 -10.69 13.51 2.74
N ALA A 267 -11.87 13.49 2.12
CA ALA A 267 -13.08 12.99 2.79
C ALA A 267 -13.03 11.47 3.03
N VAL A 268 -12.37 10.72 2.16
CA VAL A 268 -12.12 9.29 2.35
C VAL A 268 -11.21 9.05 3.57
N VAL A 269 -10.11 9.81 3.67
CA VAL A 269 -9.20 9.76 4.84
C VAL A 269 -9.95 10.14 6.11
N ASP A 270 -10.77 11.19 6.06
CA ASP A 270 -11.55 11.65 7.20
C ASP A 270 -12.61 10.63 7.64
N GLU A 271 -13.25 9.92 6.70
CA GLU A 271 -14.22 8.87 7.03
C GLU A 271 -13.53 7.69 7.74
N PHE A 272 -12.36 7.25 7.26
CA PHE A 272 -11.57 6.22 7.96
C PHE A 272 -11.19 6.68 9.38
N ARG A 273 -10.65 7.89 9.54
CA ARG A 273 -10.28 8.47 10.84
C ARG A 273 -11.48 8.61 11.77
N GLY A 274 -12.64 8.99 11.22
CA GLY A 274 -13.92 9.06 11.93
C GLY A 274 -14.36 7.68 12.44
N MET A 275 -14.25 6.64 11.62
CA MET A 275 -14.51 5.25 12.02
C MET A 275 -13.63 4.85 13.22
N VAL A 276 -12.31 5.05 13.13
CA VAL A 276 -11.38 4.73 14.22
C VAL A 276 -11.76 5.48 15.50
N SER A 277 -12.02 6.79 15.39
CA SER A 277 -12.39 7.62 16.54
C SER A 277 -13.66 7.14 17.24
N LEU A 278 -14.70 6.73 16.49
CA LEU A 278 -15.95 6.21 17.05
C LEU A 278 -15.79 4.84 17.70
N LEU A 279 -14.96 3.97 17.13
CA LEU A 279 -14.63 2.67 17.72
C LEU A 279 -13.86 2.86 19.04
N HIS A 280 -12.87 3.77 19.09
CA HIS A 280 -12.17 4.12 20.33
C HIS A 280 -13.10 4.64 21.42
N GLN A 281 -14.06 5.53 21.08
CA GLN A 281 -15.08 6.01 22.03
C GLN A 281 -15.93 4.87 22.60
N ALA A 282 -16.08 3.78 21.84
CA ALA A 282 -16.77 2.58 22.28
C ALA A 282 -15.88 1.60 23.06
N GLY A 283 -14.58 1.88 23.20
CA GLY A 283 -13.59 1.02 23.84
C GLY A 283 -13.12 -0.15 22.95
N ILE A 284 -13.22 0.00 21.62
CA ILE A 284 -12.80 -1.01 20.63
C ILE A 284 -11.56 -0.52 19.90
N GLU A 285 -10.49 -1.30 19.96
CA GLU A 285 -9.25 -1.08 19.22
C GLU A 285 -9.42 -1.45 17.74
N VAL A 286 -8.57 -0.85 16.88
CA VAL A 286 -8.52 -1.13 15.44
C VAL A 286 -7.15 -1.69 15.08
N ILE A 287 -7.10 -2.92 14.63
CA ILE A 287 -5.92 -3.62 14.10
C ILE A 287 -6.06 -3.70 12.59
N LEU A 288 -4.99 -3.41 11.86
CA LEU A 288 -4.99 -3.55 10.40
C LEU A 288 -4.25 -4.81 9.97
N ASP A 289 -4.86 -5.57 9.08
CA ASP A 289 -4.15 -6.56 8.28
C ASP A 289 -3.37 -5.84 7.17
N VAL A 290 -2.04 -5.97 7.21
CA VAL A 290 -1.13 -5.20 6.34
C VAL A 290 -0.25 -6.10 5.49
N VAL A 291 -0.13 -5.75 4.21
CA VAL A 291 0.53 -6.54 3.19
C VAL A 291 1.81 -5.82 2.76
N TYR A 292 2.89 -5.93 3.55
CA TYR A 292 4.20 -5.35 3.21
C TYR A 292 5.15 -6.34 2.52
N ASN A 293 4.70 -7.56 2.30
CA ASN A 293 5.51 -8.60 1.69
C ASN A 293 5.55 -8.53 0.16
N HIS A 294 4.50 -7.99 -0.49
CA HIS A 294 4.39 -7.81 -1.93
C HIS A 294 3.53 -6.59 -2.31
N THR A 295 3.41 -6.32 -3.61
CA THR A 295 2.55 -5.26 -4.15
C THR A 295 1.72 -5.77 -5.32
N CYS A 296 0.74 -4.96 -5.75
CA CYS A 296 -0.10 -5.24 -6.92
C CYS A 296 0.64 -5.19 -8.27
N GLU A 297 1.93 -4.83 -8.30
CA GLU A 297 2.70 -4.74 -9.54
C GLU A 297 3.09 -6.12 -10.12
N GLY A 298 2.72 -7.24 -9.45
CA GLY A 298 2.91 -8.60 -9.97
C GLY A 298 4.37 -8.98 -10.26
N GLY A 299 4.58 -10.00 -11.09
CA GLY A 299 5.90 -10.51 -11.46
C GLY A 299 6.67 -9.65 -12.48
N ASP A 300 7.66 -10.27 -13.13
CA ASP A 300 8.59 -9.64 -14.09
C ASP A 300 7.91 -8.83 -15.17
N ALA A 301 6.80 -9.34 -15.66
CA ALA A 301 5.98 -8.76 -16.73
C ALA A 301 4.78 -7.96 -16.21
N GLY A 302 4.79 -7.60 -14.94
CA GLY A 302 3.69 -6.82 -14.34
C GLY A 302 3.70 -5.33 -14.72
N PRO A 303 2.62 -4.60 -14.37
CA PRO A 303 2.51 -3.17 -14.64
C PRO A 303 3.54 -2.36 -13.84
N SER A 304 3.74 -1.10 -14.23
CA SER A 304 4.56 -0.12 -13.51
C SER A 304 3.65 0.99 -13.01
N LEU A 305 3.25 0.89 -11.76
CA LEU A 305 2.25 1.77 -11.15
C LEU A 305 2.85 2.75 -10.14
N SER A 306 3.95 2.31 -9.46
CA SER A 306 4.65 3.06 -8.42
C SER A 306 6.10 2.59 -8.32
N TRP A 307 6.37 1.61 -7.46
CA TRP A 307 7.69 1.18 -6.98
C TRP A 307 8.60 0.68 -8.12
N ARG A 308 8.09 -0.15 -9.03
CA ARG A 308 8.83 -0.70 -10.17
C ARG A 308 9.39 0.40 -11.07
N GLY A 309 8.59 1.40 -11.36
CA GLY A 309 8.98 2.51 -12.23
C GLY A 309 9.92 3.52 -11.55
N LEU A 310 9.89 3.58 -10.20
CA LEU A 310 10.75 4.48 -9.41
C LEU A 310 12.15 3.90 -9.21
N ASP A 311 12.23 2.66 -8.69
CA ASP A 311 13.52 2.01 -8.42
C ASP A 311 13.30 0.51 -8.15
N SER A 312 13.10 -0.28 -9.21
CA SER A 312 12.73 -1.70 -9.11
C SER A 312 13.71 -2.52 -8.27
N ASP A 313 15.02 -2.31 -8.47
CA ASP A 313 16.08 -3.03 -7.76
C ASP A 313 16.11 -2.70 -6.25
N MET A 314 15.63 -1.51 -5.86
CA MET A 314 15.52 -1.14 -4.46
C MET A 314 14.30 -1.77 -3.78
N TYR A 315 13.16 -1.72 -4.46
CA TYR A 315 11.88 -2.10 -3.85
C TYR A 315 11.58 -3.59 -3.94
N TYR A 316 12.11 -4.29 -4.95
CA TYR A 316 11.84 -5.71 -5.17
C TYR A 316 13.09 -6.56 -5.06
N ARG A 317 12.91 -7.81 -4.65
CA ARG A 317 13.96 -8.82 -4.70
C ARG A 317 14.06 -9.37 -6.12
N HIS A 318 15.25 -9.31 -6.69
CA HIS A 318 15.57 -9.84 -8.01
C HIS A 318 16.54 -11.01 -7.93
N THR A 319 16.50 -11.89 -8.94
CA THR A 319 17.53 -12.93 -9.09
C THR A 319 18.84 -12.29 -9.54
N THR A 320 19.96 -12.75 -8.99
CA THR A 320 21.28 -12.21 -9.35
C THR A 320 21.72 -12.61 -10.76
N SER A 321 21.23 -13.75 -11.28
CA SER A 321 21.58 -14.25 -12.61
C SER A 321 20.79 -13.59 -13.75
N ARG A 322 19.58 -13.12 -13.45
CA ARG A 322 18.70 -12.43 -14.39
C ARG A 322 17.88 -11.39 -13.64
N PRO A 323 18.40 -10.18 -13.43
CA PRO A 323 17.71 -9.15 -12.63
C PRO A 323 16.34 -8.72 -13.15
N VAL A 324 15.98 -9.02 -14.39
CA VAL A 324 14.60 -8.87 -14.87
C VAL A 324 13.63 -9.77 -14.10
N GLN A 325 14.09 -10.90 -13.55
CA GLN A 325 13.26 -11.84 -12.80
C GLN A 325 13.19 -11.47 -11.32
N THR A 326 11.98 -11.30 -10.81
CA THR A 326 11.71 -11.13 -9.39
C THR A 326 11.79 -12.47 -8.64
N ILE A 327 12.25 -12.42 -7.39
CA ILE A 327 12.12 -13.54 -6.45
C ILE A 327 10.72 -13.49 -5.88
N ASP A 328 10.00 -14.60 -5.93
CA ASP A 328 8.66 -14.72 -5.38
C ASP A 328 8.60 -15.77 -4.27
N VAL A 329 8.44 -15.32 -3.03
CA VAL A 329 8.14 -16.17 -1.85
C VAL A 329 6.76 -15.85 -1.26
N THR A 330 5.94 -15.13 -2.03
CA THR A 330 4.60 -14.67 -1.63
C THR A 330 3.48 -15.37 -2.41
N GLY A 331 3.81 -15.91 -3.59
CA GLY A 331 2.84 -16.52 -4.51
C GLY A 331 2.10 -15.49 -5.39
N THR A 332 2.53 -14.22 -5.39
CA THR A 332 1.87 -13.12 -6.13
C THR A 332 2.70 -12.56 -7.28
N GLY A 333 3.92 -13.09 -7.46
CA GLY A 333 4.83 -12.70 -8.52
C GLY A 333 5.96 -11.77 -8.09
N ASN A 334 5.89 -11.14 -6.91
CA ASN A 334 6.98 -10.30 -6.41
C ASN A 334 7.16 -10.45 -4.89
N THR A 335 8.33 -10.07 -4.42
CA THR A 335 8.65 -9.95 -3.01
C THR A 335 9.31 -8.60 -2.77
N ILE A 336 8.83 -7.84 -1.80
CA ILE A 336 9.43 -6.57 -1.39
C ILE A 336 10.82 -6.82 -0.79
N ASN A 337 11.78 -5.98 -1.18
CA ASN A 337 13.18 -6.07 -0.74
C ASN A 337 13.39 -5.38 0.62
N VAL A 338 13.03 -6.07 1.69
CA VAL A 338 13.22 -5.57 3.06
C VAL A 338 14.70 -5.61 3.54
N ASP A 339 15.65 -6.07 2.71
CA ASP A 339 17.08 -5.91 3.01
C ASP A 339 17.57 -4.48 2.71
N HIS A 340 16.84 -3.71 1.89
CA HIS A 340 17.26 -2.37 1.54
C HIS A 340 16.80 -1.32 2.58
N PRO A 341 17.71 -0.45 3.11
CA PRO A 341 17.36 0.49 4.18
C PRO A 341 16.22 1.45 3.86
N LYS A 342 16.07 1.87 2.60
CA LYS A 342 14.98 2.77 2.18
C LYS A 342 13.62 2.07 2.11
N THR A 343 13.62 0.78 1.82
CA THR A 343 12.40 -0.04 1.89
C THR A 343 11.99 -0.28 3.34
N ILE A 344 12.95 -0.60 4.23
CA ILE A 344 12.72 -0.65 5.68
C ILE A 344 12.14 0.68 6.18
N GLN A 345 12.76 1.80 5.79
CA GLN A 345 12.27 3.14 6.15
C GLN A 345 10.82 3.34 5.73
N MET A 346 10.46 2.99 4.49
CA MET A 346 9.10 3.14 3.97
C MET A 346 8.09 2.34 4.78
N VAL A 347 8.38 1.09 5.13
CA VAL A 347 7.50 0.25 5.96
C VAL A 347 7.32 0.86 7.36
N LEU A 348 8.40 1.27 8.01
CA LEU A 348 8.33 1.90 9.34
C LEU A 348 7.59 3.24 9.29
N ASP A 349 7.82 4.07 8.29
CA ASP A 349 7.14 5.35 8.14
C ASP A 349 5.64 5.15 7.89
N SER A 350 5.25 4.09 7.15
CA SER A 350 3.85 3.72 6.97
C SER A 350 3.22 3.28 8.30
N LEU A 351 3.84 2.37 9.03
CA LEU A 351 3.34 1.91 10.34
C LEU A 351 3.17 3.08 11.32
N ARG A 352 4.18 3.97 11.41
CA ARG A 352 4.11 5.19 12.24
C ARG A 352 2.99 6.13 11.82
N TYR A 353 2.76 6.29 10.51
CA TYR A 353 1.66 7.10 9.98
C TYR A 353 0.31 6.54 10.40
N TRP A 354 0.10 5.23 10.25
CA TRP A 354 -1.16 4.59 10.63
C TRP A 354 -1.42 4.68 12.14
N VAL A 355 -0.40 4.61 12.98
CA VAL A 355 -0.55 4.81 14.43
C VAL A 355 -0.80 6.27 14.78
N ARG A 356 0.08 7.19 14.35
CA ARG A 356 0.07 8.59 14.81
C ARG A 356 -1.02 9.42 14.17
N GLU A 357 -1.27 9.25 12.88
CA GLU A 357 -2.17 10.11 12.11
C GLU A 357 -3.52 9.45 11.83
N MET A 358 -3.57 8.12 11.72
CA MET A 358 -4.80 7.38 11.46
C MET A 358 -5.39 6.71 12.72
N GLY A 359 -4.65 6.66 13.84
CA GLY A 359 -5.12 6.20 15.15
C GLY A 359 -5.16 4.68 15.33
N VAL A 360 -4.49 3.92 14.47
CA VAL A 360 -4.50 2.45 14.50
C VAL A 360 -3.79 1.91 15.73
N ASP A 361 -4.31 0.85 16.36
CA ASP A 361 -3.83 0.28 17.62
C ASP A 361 -2.89 -0.93 17.43
N GLY A 362 -2.86 -1.48 16.23
CA GLY A 362 -2.02 -2.65 15.95
C GLY A 362 -2.05 -3.08 14.50
N PHE A 363 -1.24 -4.09 14.22
CA PHE A 363 -1.08 -4.64 12.87
C PHE A 363 -0.99 -6.17 12.92
N ARG A 364 -1.69 -6.81 12.00
CA ARG A 364 -1.45 -8.21 11.62
C ARG A 364 -0.68 -8.18 10.30
N PHE A 365 0.50 -8.78 10.29
CA PHE A 365 1.38 -8.79 9.12
C PHE A 365 1.12 -10.04 8.30
N ASP A 366 0.59 -9.86 7.09
CA ASP A 366 0.41 -10.90 6.09
C ASP A 366 1.75 -11.50 5.69
N LEU A 367 1.82 -12.84 5.58
CA LEU A 367 3.04 -13.58 5.24
C LEU A 367 4.29 -13.02 5.95
N ALA A 368 4.21 -12.81 7.26
CA ALA A 368 5.21 -12.08 8.03
C ALA A 368 6.61 -12.71 7.99
N ALA A 369 6.71 -14.02 7.72
CA ALA A 369 8.02 -14.68 7.54
C ALA A 369 8.85 -14.02 6.43
N THR A 370 8.21 -13.50 5.38
CA THR A 370 8.85 -12.73 4.30
C THR A 370 9.60 -11.50 4.81
N LEU A 371 9.04 -10.81 5.84
CA LEU A 371 9.61 -9.59 6.42
C LEU A 371 10.87 -9.85 7.27
N GLY A 372 11.10 -11.10 7.65
CA GLY A 372 12.30 -11.55 8.37
C GLY A 372 13.29 -12.33 7.51
N ARG A 373 13.13 -12.32 6.18
CA ARG A 373 13.99 -13.11 5.28
C ARG A 373 15.22 -12.34 4.81
N PHE A 374 16.39 -12.95 5.02
CA PHE A 374 17.59 -12.71 4.21
C PHE A 374 17.63 -13.65 2.98
N SER A 375 18.63 -13.50 2.13
CA SER A 375 18.91 -14.45 1.05
C SER A 375 19.18 -15.88 1.55
N THR A 376 19.59 -16.04 2.79
CA THR A 376 19.89 -17.33 3.45
C THR A 376 18.69 -17.94 4.19
N GLY A 377 17.57 -17.25 4.30
CA GLY A 377 16.36 -17.69 4.98
C GLY A 377 15.87 -16.73 6.07
N PHE A 378 14.87 -17.15 6.83
CA PHE A 378 14.29 -16.35 7.90
C PHE A 378 15.25 -16.18 9.10
N SER A 379 15.23 -15.00 9.70
CA SER A 379 15.90 -14.71 10.98
C SER A 379 15.04 -13.76 11.84
N PRO A 380 14.81 -14.10 13.12
CA PRO A 380 14.14 -13.18 14.05
C PRO A 380 14.96 -11.90 14.31
N MET A 381 16.24 -11.90 13.96
CA MET A 381 17.16 -10.77 14.09
C MET A 381 17.22 -9.91 12.81
N HIS A 382 16.29 -10.11 11.87
CA HIS A 382 16.22 -9.27 10.67
C HIS A 382 16.04 -7.80 11.05
N PRO A 383 16.77 -6.85 10.43
CA PRO A 383 16.72 -5.42 10.78
C PRO A 383 15.32 -4.83 10.83
N LEU A 384 14.41 -5.22 9.91
CA LEU A 384 13.03 -4.74 9.92
C LEU A 384 12.26 -5.22 11.15
N LEU A 385 12.38 -6.51 11.54
CA LEU A 385 11.70 -7.05 12.73
C LEU A 385 12.20 -6.39 14.00
N ILE A 386 13.52 -6.22 14.13
CA ILE A 386 14.13 -5.52 15.28
C ILE A 386 13.70 -4.05 15.30
N ALA A 387 13.69 -3.37 14.16
CA ALA A 387 13.28 -1.98 14.10
C ALA A 387 11.80 -1.80 14.50
N MET A 388 10.90 -2.67 14.06
CA MET A 388 9.50 -2.67 14.53
C MET A 388 9.38 -2.94 16.03
N ALA A 389 10.15 -3.91 16.56
CA ALA A 389 10.11 -4.29 17.96
C ALA A 389 10.66 -3.21 18.92
N THR A 390 11.50 -2.30 18.42
CA THR A 390 12.17 -1.26 19.22
C THR A 390 11.71 0.16 18.91
N ASP A 391 10.74 0.33 17.99
CA ASP A 391 10.23 1.63 17.60
C ASP A 391 9.35 2.25 18.70
N GLU A 392 9.64 3.48 19.09
CA GLU A 392 8.91 4.18 20.17
C GLU A 392 7.42 4.39 19.87
N VAL A 393 7.05 4.52 18.57
CA VAL A 393 5.66 4.71 18.14
C VAL A 393 4.90 3.41 18.21
N LEU A 394 5.57 2.30 17.87
CA LEU A 394 4.99 0.97 17.85
C LEU A 394 5.01 0.27 19.21
N ALA A 395 5.66 0.86 20.23
CA ALA A 395 5.87 0.25 21.56
C ALA A 395 4.55 -0.15 22.26
N HIS A 396 3.45 0.51 21.95
CA HIS A 396 2.12 0.22 22.50
C HIS A 396 1.17 -0.43 21.50
N SER A 397 1.62 -0.67 20.28
CA SER A 397 0.83 -1.30 19.24
C SER A 397 0.84 -2.82 19.37
N LYS A 398 -0.28 -3.46 19.05
CA LYS A 398 -0.35 -4.91 18.94
C LYS A 398 0.30 -5.34 17.62
N LEU A 399 1.42 -6.07 17.69
CA LEU A 399 2.12 -6.61 16.54
C LEU A 399 1.84 -8.10 16.45
N ILE A 400 1.16 -8.53 15.38
CA ILE A 400 0.71 -9.92 15.19
C ILE A 400 1.31 -10.43 13.88
N ALA A 401 2.07 -11.50 13.93
CA ALA A 401 2.63 -12.13 12.75
C ALA A 401 1.72 -13.25 12.24
N GLU A 402 1.48 -13.29 10.93
CA GLU A 402 1.16 -14.52 10.24
C GLU A 402 2.49 -15.25 9.99
N PRO A 403 2.86 -16.27 10.78
CA PRO A 403 4.24 -16.74 10.90
C PRO A 403 4.65 -17.72 9.80
N TRP A 404 4.25 -17.48 8.55
CA TRP A 404 4.64 -18.27 7.38
C TRP A 404 4.72 -17.43 6.11
N ASP A 405 5.27 -18.06 5.05
CA ASP A 405 5.20 -17.66 3.66
C ASP A 405 5.27 -18.91 2.75
N VAL A 406 5.24 -18.75 1.42
CA VAL A 406 5.26 -19.89 0.50
C VAL A 406 6.66 -20.32 0.06
N GLY A 407 7.71 -19.63 0.50
CA GLY A 407 9.09 -19.93 0.19
C GLY A 407 9.66 -21.11 1.00
N PRO A 408 10.83 -21.65 0.59
CA PRO A 408 11.52 -22.69 1.35
C PRO A 408 11.77 -22.28 2.80
N GLY A 409 11.44 -23.17 3.75
CA GLY A 409 11.57 -22.86 5.20
C GLY A 409 10.65 -21.73 5.66
N GLY A 410 9.51 -21.51 4.97
CA GLY A 410 8.61 -20.39 5.24
C GLY A 410 7.81 -20.52 6.53
N TRP A 411 7.68 -21.70 7.11
CA TRP A 411 6.92 -21.89 8.34
C TRP A 411 7.77 -21.53 9.56
N GLN A 412 7.35 -20.49 10.29
CA GLN A 412 8.12 -19.89 11.38
C GLN A 412 7.31 -19.72 12.68
N THR A 413 6.22 -20.49 12.87
CA THR A 413 5.44 -20.45 14.11
C THR A 413 6.33 -20.75 15.32
N GLY A 414 6.37 -19.84 16.29
CA GLY A 414 7.21 -19.88 17.48
C GLY A 414 8.58 -19.21 17.33
N ASN A 415 8.90 -18.61 16.16
CA ASN A 415 10.23 -18.06 15.88
C ASN A 415 10.27 -16.52 15.79
N PHE A 416 9.13 -15.83 15.91
CA PHE A 416 9.13 -14.37 15.88
C PHE A 416 9.66 -13.77 17.19
N PRO A 417 10.37 -12.62 17.13
CA PRO A 417 10.91 -12.00 18.32
C PRO A 417 9.81 -11.31 19.15
N VAL A 418 10.04 -11.16 20.46
CA VAL A 418 9.23 -10.27 21.29
C VAL A 418 9.34 -8.84 20.74
N PRO A 419 8.24 -8.03 20.67
CA PRO A 419 6.92 -8.25 21.29
C PRO A 419 5.85 -8.85 20.34
N PHE A 420 6.25 -9.48 19.23
CA PHE A 420 5.28 -10.06 18.31
C PHE A 420 4.46 -11.17 18.97
N SER A 421 3.14 -11.11 18.78
CA SER A 421 2.25 -12.27 18.91
C SER A 421 2.15 -12.97 17.56
N GLU A 422 1.70 -14.23 17.55
CA GLU A 422 1.62 -15.01 16.31
C GLU A 422 0.23 -15.63 16.15
N TRP A 423 -0.27 -15.71 14.93
CA TRP A 423 -1.34 -16.63 14.60
C TRP A 423 -0.84 -18.07 14.79
N ASN A 424 -1.44 -18.79 15.74
CA ASN A 424 -0.95 -20.11 16.12
C ASN A 424 -1.77 -21.20 15.40
N ASP A 425 -1.22 -21.74 14.32
CA ASP A 425 -1.82 -22.80 13.54
C ASP A 425 -1.84 -24.15 14.24
N HIS A 426 -0.90 -24.41 15.17
CA HIS A 426 -0.93 -25.59 16.05
C HIS A 426 -2.17 -25.57 16.95
N TYR A 427 -2.45 -24.41 17.58
CA TYR A 427 -3.66 -24.24 18.39
C TYR A 427 -4.91 -24.41 17.55
N ARG A 428 -4.99 -23.74 16.41
CA ARG A 428 -6.09 -23.89 15.44
C ARG A 428 -6.26 -25.35 15.03
N GLY A 429 -5.19 -26.03 14.69
CA GLY A 429 -5.16 -27.45 14.30
C GLY A 429 -5.66 -28.36 15.41
N ALA A 430 -5.21 -28.13 16.65
CA ALA A 430 -5.66 -28.90 17.81
C ALA A 430 -7.17 -28.78 18.07
N LEU A 431 -7.71 -27.55 18.05
CA LEU A 431 -9.14 -27.30 18.20
C LEU A 431 -9.95 -27.96 17.08
N ARG A 432 -9.52 -27.81 15.84
CA ARG A 432 -10.20 -28.43 14.69
C ARG A 432 -10.16 -29.94 14.76
N ASN A 433 -9.06 -30.54 15.15
CA ASN A 433 -8.96 -31.98 15.31
C ASN A 433 -9.87 -32.48 16.45
N PHE A 434 -9.96 -31.75 17.57
CA PHE A 434 -10.82 -32.11 18.69
C PHE A 434 -12.31 -32.10 18.29
N TRP A 435 -12.77 -31.00 17.64
CA TRP A 435 -14.21 -30.84 17.32
C TRP A 435 -14.65 -31.53 16.03
N LEU A 436 -13.72 -31.82 15.08
CA LEU A 436 -14.01 -32.35 13.75
C LEU A 436 -13.49 -33.80 13.55
N ALA A 437 -12.96 -34.45 14.58
CA ALA A 437 -12.39 -35.78 14.48
C ALA A 437 -13.39 -36.80 13.91
N ASP A 438 -14.65 -36.75 14.36
CA ASP A 438 -15.72 -37.68 13.92
C ASP A 438 -16.11 -37.47 12.44
N VAL A 439 -16.01 -36.23 11.93
CA VAL A 439 -16.30 -35.91 10.52
C VAL A 439 -15.25 -36.51 9.59
N ARG A 440 -13.96 -36.49 10.00
CA ARG A 440 -12.87 -37.11 9.23
C ARG A 440 -12.93 -38.63 9.24
N ALA A 441 -13.31 -39.24 10.36
CA ALA A 441 -13.49 -40.68 10.46
C ALA A 441 -14.63 -41.17 9.56
N GLN A 442 -15.69 -40.41 9.37
CA GLN A 442 -16.78 -40.72 8.46
C GLN A 442 -16.46 -40.49 6.97
N ALA A 443 -15.49 -39.60 6.64
CA ALA A 443 -15.08 -39.35 5.25
C ALA A 443 -14.01 -40.33 4.74
N SER A 444 -13.43 -41.15 5.61
CA SER A 444 -12.42 -42.18 5.29
C SER A 444 -12.93 -43.62 5.37
N GLY A 445 -14.27 -43.80 5.51
CA GLY A 445 -14.93 -45.13 5.50
C GLY A 445 -15.51 -45.51 4.14
#